data_563134cfbf52984ecd75532aabe77055
#
_entry.id   563134cfbf52984ecd75532aabe77055
#
_cell.length_a   1.000
_cell.length_b   1.000
_cell.length_c   1.000
_cell.angle_alpha   90.00
_cell.angle_beta   90.00
_cell.angle_gamma   90.00
#
_symmetry.space_group_name_H-M   'P 1'
#
loop_
_entity.id
_entity.type
_entity.pdbx_description
1 polymer ?
#
loop_
_entity_poly.entity_id
_entity_poly.type
_entity_poly.pdbx_seq_one_letter_code
_entity_poly.pdbx_strand_id
1 'polypeptide(L)'
;TKVILYTSNKDAQHSHCEKAKAEGYDVILLESPIAGHSIQKHETSQEKIKFSRVDSDLLDKLIPKGDDRTSILTDSEKDKLKETIEKTLDDKKYSIRMEALGSDDVPMLITIPEFMRRMKEMSATGGGGFMGMGDFPETYDLVINVNHPLSAKILKAKGAKKDEIINHAKDLALLKQNLLQGEALTTFINKAMNKL
;
A
#
# COMPACT_ATOMS: atom_id res chain seq x y z
N THR A 1 -12.24 18.86 -6.57
CA THR A 1 -12.47 17.53 -7.19
C THR A 1 -13.11 16.62 -6.15
N LYS A 2 -14.24 15.98 -6.48
CA LYS A 2 -14.90 15.00 -5.62
C LYS A 2 -14.25 13.62 -5.83
N VAL A 3 -13.75 13.03 -4.76
CA VAL A 3 -13.19 11.67 -4.80
C VAL A 3 -14.31 10.67 -4.51
N ILE A 4 -14.42 9.64 -5.34
CA ILE A 4 -15.33 8.51 -5.16
C ILE A 4 -14.48 7.29 -4.83
N LEU A 5 -14.64 6.76 -3.62
CA LEU A 5 -13.97 5.54 -3.20
C LEU A 5 -14.68 4.31 -3.75
N TYR A 6 -13.91 3.36 -4.24
CA TYR A 6 -14.45 2.08 -4.68
C TYR A 6 -13.59 0.89 -4.28
N THR A 7 -14.20 -0.27 -4.29
CA THR A 7 -13.53 -1.57 -4.14
C THR A 7 -13.87 -2.46 -5.34
N SER A 8 -12.92 -3.25 -5.79
CA SER A 8 -13.15 -4.28 -6.82
C SER A 8 -13.32 -5.68 -6.23
N ASN A 9 -12.98 -5.86 -4.95
CA ASN A 9 -13.14 -7.12 -4.24
C ASN A 9 -13.28 -6.83 -2.74
N LYS A 10 -14.48 -7.02 -2.19
CA LYS A 10 -14.78 -6.71 -0.78
C LYS A 10 -13.94 -7.51 0.20
N ASP A 11 -13.68 -8.78 -0.09
CA ASP A 11 -12.96 -9.66 0.81
C ASP A 11 -11.46 -9.32 0.81
N ALA A 12 -10.86 -9.18 -0.37
CA ALA A 12 -9.45 -8.83 -0.50
C ALA A 12 -9.12 -7.43 0.05
N GLN A 13 -10.07 -6.48 -0.03
CA GLN A 13 -9.90 -5.10 0.40
C GLN A 13 -10.69 -4.76 1.68
N HIS A 14 -11.13 -5.80 2.42
CA HIS A 14 -11.99 -5.66 3.59
C HIS A 14 -11.49 -4.63 4.59
N SER A 15 -10.23 -4.70 5.00
CA SER A 15 -9.66 -3.79 6.00
C SER A 15 -9.64 -2.32 5.56
N HIS A 16 -9.48 -2.05 4.27
CA HIS A 16 -9.53 -0.70 3.70
C HIS A 16 -10.96 -0.18 3.62
N CYS A 17 -11.91 -1.04 3.25
CA CYS A 17 -13.33 -0.72 3.25
C CYS A 17 -13.84 -0.38 4.65
N GLU A 18 -13.47 -1.18 5.65
CA GLU A 18 -13.88 -0.93 7.04
C GLU A 18 -13.26 0.36 7.60
N LYS A 19 -11.98 0.65 7.28
CA LYS A 19 -11.36 1.92 7.65
C LYS A 19 -12.10 3.11 7.03
N ALA A 20 -12.41 3.04 5.74
CA ALA A 20 -13.15 4.11 5.05
C ALA A 20 -14.54 4.33 5.67
N LYS A 21 -15.28 3.25 5.96
CA LYS A 21 -16.59 3.34 6.62
C LYS A 21 -16.51 3.89 8.05
N ALA A 22 -15.51 3.47 8.82
CA ALA A 22 -15.29 3.99 10.18
C ALA A 22 -15.04 5.51 10.19
N GLU A 23 -14.49 6.04 9.10
CA GLU A 23 -14.28 7.47 8.91
C GLU A 23 -15.48 8.18 8.23
N GLY A 24 -16.60 7.47 8.01
CA GLY A 24 -17.85 8.01 7.50
C GLY A 24 -17.94 8.09 5.97
N TYR A 25 -17.09 7.36 5.24
CA TYR A 25 -17.11 7.32 3.78
C TYR A 25 -17.87 6.11 3.25
N ASP A 26 -18.62 6.31 2.18
CA ASP A 26 -19.19 5.22 1.39
C ASP A 26 -18.17 4.67 0.40
N VAL A 27 -18.21 3.36 0.17
CA VAL A 27 -17.36 2.66 -0.79
C VAL A 27 -18.23 1.93 -1.80
N ILE A 28 -18.06 2.24 -3.09
CA ILE A 28 -18.80 1.62 -4.17
C ILE A 28 -18.14 0.29 -4.56
N LEU A 29 -18.91 -0.76 -4.76
CA LEU A 29 -18.44 -2.03 -5.28
C LEU A 29 -18.45 -2.03 -6.81
N LEU A 30 -17.28 -2.23 -7.43
CA LEU A 30 -17.09 -2.27 -8.89
C LEU A 30 -16.32 -3.55 -9.27
N GLU A 31 -17.01 -4.69 -9.32
CA GLU A 31 -16.40 -6.02 -9.60
C GLU A 31 -16.24 -6.34 -11.10
N SER A 32 -16.86 -5.54 -11.96
CA SER A 32 -16.84 -5.82 -13.39
C SER A 32 -15.45 -5.64 -14.01
N PRO A 33 -14.97 -6.56 -14.88
CA PRO A 33 -13.72 -6.38 -15.63
C PRO A 33 -13.66 -5.10 -16.47
N ILE A 34 -14.82 -4.55 -16.86
CA ILE A 34 -14.91 -3.30 -17.63
C ILE A 34 -15.03 -2.06 -16.75
N ALA A 35 -15.00 -2.22 -15.42
CA ALA A 35 -15.12 -1.09 -14.49
C ALA A 35 -14.08 0.00 -14.76
N GLY A 36 -12.83 -0.38 -15.07
CA GLY A 36 -11.74 0.53 -15.40
C GLY A 36 -12.08 1.44 -16.59
N HIS A 37 -12.68 0.89 -17.66
CA HIS A 37 -13.10 1.67 -18.81
C HIS A 37 -14.26 2.62 -18.48
N SER A 38 -15.22 2.17 -17.68
CA SER A 38 -16.34 3.00 -17.23
C SER A 38 -15.87 4.15 -16.35
N ILE A 39 -14.96 3.89 -15.41
CA ILE A 39 -14.31 4.90 -14.57
C ILE A 39 -13.62 5.95 -15.43
N GLN A 40 -12.76 5.52 -16.37
CA GLN A 40 -12.05 6.43 -17.26
C GLN A 40 -12.99 7.33 -18.07
N LYS A 41 -14.07 6.75 -18.61
CA LYS A 41 -15.09 7.51 -19.34
C LYS A 41 -15.76 8.57 -18.46
N HIS A 42 -16.10 8.21 -17.22
CA HIS A 42 -16.73 9.15 -16.27
C HIS A 42 -15.76 10.27 -15.86
N GLU A 43 -14.50 9.95 -15.56
CA GLU A 43 -13.47 10.94 -15.22
C GLU A 43 -13.21 11.91 -16.39
N THR A 44 -13.18 11.40 -17.63
CA THR A 44 -13.00 12.23 -18.82
C THR A 44 -14.19 13.14 -19.09
N SER A 45 -15.42 12.66 -18.84
CA SER A 45 -16.64 13.43 -19.08
C SER A 45 -16.98 14.42 -17.94
N GLN A 46 -16.41 14.21 -16.75
CA GLN A 46 -16.69 15.01 -15.56
C GLN A 46 -15.38 15.34 -14.82
N GLU A 47 -14.69 16.39 -15.25
CA GLU A 47 -13.38 16.83 -14.74
C GLU A 47 -13.28 17.00 -13.21
N LYS A 48 -14.44 17.12 -12.52
CA LYS A 48 -14.50 17.31 -11.07
C LYS A 48 -14.70 16.02 -10.28
N ILE A 49 -14.70 14.86 -10.93
CA ILE A 49 -14.84 13.54 -10.30
C ILE A 49 -13.59 12.74 -10.53
N LYS A 50 -13.09 12.12 -9.47
CA LYS A 50 -11.97 11.18 -9.49
C LYS A 50 -12.38 9.91 -8.76
N PHE A 51 -12.16 8.76 -9.36
CA PHE A 51 -12.31 7.47 -8.69
C PHE A 51 -11.00 7.02 -8.12
N SER A 52 -11.00 6.54 -6.88
CA SER A 52 -9.83 5.97 -6.23
C SER A 52 -10.21 4.68 -5.53
N ARG A 53 -9.45 3.61 -5.82
CA ARG A 53 -9.66 2.34 -5.12
C ARG A 53 -9.16 2.49 -3.68
N VAL A 54 -9.88 1.89 -2.74
CA VAL A 54 -9.63 2.07 -1.29
C VAL A 54 -8.23 1.67 -0.83
N ASP A 55 -7.50 0.88 -1.61
CA ASP A 55 -6.14 0.41 -1.32
C ASP A 55 -5.05 1.06 -2.19
N SER A 56 -5.42 2.05 -3.03
CA SER A 56 -4.46 2.71 -3.93
C SER A 56 -3.52 3.67 -3.22
N ASP A 57 -3.93 4.23 -2.11
CA ASP A 57 -3.09 5.06 -1.22
C ASP A 57 -3.69 5.07 0.20
N LEU A 58 -3.05 5.80 1.11
CA LEU A 58 -3.61 6.10 2.42
C LEU A 58 -4.93 6.87 2.28
N LEU A 59 -5.91 6.55 3.12
CA LEU A 59 -7.21 7.20 3.07
C LEU A 59 -7.10 8.72 3.24
N ASP A 60 -6.22 9.19 4.14
CA ASP A 60 -5.96 10.62 4.37
C ASP A 60 -5.33 11.32 3.14
N LYS A 61 -4.65 10.57 2.27
CA LYS A 61 -4.12 11.08 0.99
C LYS A 61 -5.18 11.03 -0.12
N LEU A 62 -6.04 10.02 -0.10
CA LEU A 62 -7.16 9.92 -1.04
C LEU A 62 -8.19 11.02 -0.81
N ILE A 63 -8.48 11.31 0.47
CA ILE A 63 -9.42 12.35 0.89
C ILE A 63 -8.76 13.20 1.99
N PRO A 64 -8.02 14.27 1.62
CA PRO A 64 -7.34 15.12 2.57
C PRO A 64 -8.34 15.80 3.52
N LYS A 65 -8.16 15.59 4.83
CA LYS A 65 -8.97 16.23 5.88
C LYS A 65 -8.32 17.47 6.50
N GLY A 66 -7.08 17.78 6.08
CA GLY A 66 -6.32 18.90 6.64
C GLY A 66 -5.67 18.60 8.01
N ASP A 67 -5.78 17.38 8.50
CA ASP A 67 -5.11 16.92 9.73
C ASP A 67 -3.74 16.35 9.40
N ASP A 68 -2.76 17.23 9.24
CA ASP A 68 -1.35 16.81 9.13
C ASP A 68 -0.86 16.37 10.50
N ARG A 69 -0.82 15.06 10.73
CA ARG A 69 -0.29 14.49 11.97
C ARG A 69 1.21 14.77 12.08
N THR A 70 1.62 15.27 13.24
CA THR A 70 3.03 15.55 13.50
C THR A 70 3.81 14.25 13.67
N SER A 71 4.98 14.18 13.04
CA SER A 71 5.91 13.06 13.20
C SER A 71 6.58 13.11 14.58
N ILE A 72 6.64 11.97 15.26
CA ILE A 72 7.40 11.80 16.51
C ILE A 72 8.91 11.74 16.23
N LEU A 73 9.30 11.22 15.05
CA LEU A 73 10.70 11.14 14.64
C LEU A 73 11.16 12.47 14.01
N THR A 74 12.39 12.84 14.31
CA THR A 74 13.08 13.93 13.62
C THR A 74 13.36 13.58 12.16
N ASP A 75 13.62 14.57 11.31
CA ASP A 75 13.91 14.32 9.89
C ASP A 75 15.16 13.45 9.72
N SER A 76 16.20 13.68 10.51
CA SER A 76 17.41 12.83 10.53
C SER A 76 17.11 11.36 10.92
N GLU A 77 16.20 11.13 11.85
CA GLU A 77 15.77 9.76 12.22
C GLU A 77 14.95 9.10 11.11
N LYS A 78 14.09 9.87 10.42
CA LYS A 78 13.34 9.36 9.26
C LYS A 78 14.27 8.96 8.13
N ASP A 79 15.25 9.81 7.79
CA ASP A 79 16.24 9.51 6.74
C ASP A 79 17.03 8.26 7.08
N LYS A 80 17.52 8.14 8.32
CA LYS A 80 18.22 6.96 8.80
C LYS A 80 17.35 5.69 8.78
N LEU A 81 16.08 5.81 9.15
CA LEU A 81 15.13 4.69 9.11
C LEU A 81 14.89 4.25 7.66
N LYS A 82 14.69 5.21 6.74
CA LYS A 82 14.51 4.96 5.32
C LYS A 82 15.72 4.23 4.72
N GLU A 83 16.93 4.78 4.87
CA GLU A 83 18.15 4.13 4.39
C GLU A 83 18.35 2.72 4.96
N THR A 84 18.01 2.53 6.23
CA THR A 84 18.09 1.23 6.90
C THR A 84 17.16 0.23 6.24
N ILE A 85 15.92 0.62 5.97
CA ILE A 85 14.92 -0.25 5.33
C ILE A 85 15.32 -0.55 3.88
N GLU A 86 15.72 0.48 3.12
CA GLU A 86 16.18 0.33 1.73
C GLU A 86 17.34 -0.66 1.62
N LYS A 87 18.34 -0.53 2.51
CA LYS A 87 19.48 -1.46 2.55
C LYS A 87 19.10 -2.88 2.92
N THR A 88 18.16 -3.05 3.86
CA THR A 88 17.75 -4.39 4.31
C THR A 88 16.90 -5.11 3.25
N LEU A 89 16.06 -4.37 2.54
CA LEU A 89 15.21 -4.97 1.52
C LEU A 89 15.96 -5.21 0.22
N ASP A 90 16.89 -4.30 -0.15
CA ASP A 90 17.69 -4.31 -1.38
C ASP A 90 16.87 -4.72 -2.64
N ASP A 91 15.65 -4.23 -2.71
CA ASP A 91 14.68 -4.60 -3.74
C ASP A 91 14.04 -3.33 -4.34
N LYS A 92 14.39 -3.04 -5.59
CA LYS A 92 13.88 -1.89 -6.36
C LYS A 92 12.37 -1.93 -6.62
N LYS A 93 11.73 -3.05 -6.28
CA LYS A 93 10.28 -3.21 -6.35
C LYS A 93 9.54 -2.31 -5.34
N TYR A 94 10.21 -1.89 -4.25
CA TYR A 94 9.60 -1.08 -3.21
C TYR A 94 10.11 0.37 -3.24
N SER A 95 9.18 1.32 -3.37
CA SER A 95 9.40 2.74 -3.11
C SER A 95 9.05 3.01 -1.64
N ILE A 96 10.03 3.46 -0.84
CA ILE A 96 9.82 3.67 0.60
C ILE A 96 9.26 5.07 0.85
N ARG A 97 8.08 5.13 1.47
CA ARG A 97 7.42 6.37 1.89
C ARG A 97 7.34 6.43 3.41
N MET A 98 7.72 7.58 3.97
CA MET A 98 7.66 7.83 5.41
C MET A 98 6.43 8.69 5.71
N GLU A 99 5.48 8.17 6.49
CA GLU A 99 4.22 8.87 6.78
C GLU A 99 3.92 8.88 8.28
N ALA A 100 3.41 10.00 8.77
CA ALA A 100 3.00 10.15 10.16
C ALA A 100 1.52 9.71 10.30
N LEU A 101 1.29 8.44 10.66
CA LEU A 101 -0.04 7.90 10.92
C LEU A 101 -0.33 7.85 12.42
N GLY A 102 -1.47 7.32 12.82
CA GLY A 102 -1.76 7.05 14.23
C GLY A 102 -0.74 6.08 14.83
N SER A 103 -0.41 6.25 16.11
CA SER A 103 0.50 5.33 16.83
C SER A 103 -0.02 3.90 16.87
N ASP A 104 -1.35 3.74 16.83
CA ASP A 104 -2.05 2.46 16.87
C ASP A 104 -2.38 1.90 15.48
N ASP A 105 -2.08 2.67 14.42
CA ASP A 105 -2.16 2.19 13.05
C ASP A 105 -1.04 1.18 12.76
N VAL A 106 -1.15 0.43 11.66
CA VAL A 106 -0.14 -0.55 11.27
C VAL A 106 1.25 0.07 11.10
N PRO A 107 2.34 -0.64 11.43
CA PRO A 107 3.72 -0.13 11.30
C PRO A 107 4.16 0.05 9.87
N MET A 108 3.72 -0.83 8.99
CA MET A 108 4.01 -0.82 7.55
C MET A 108 2.78 -1.23 6.78
N LEU A 109 2.60 -0.62 5.62
CA LEU A 109 1.54 -1.03 4.69
C LEU A 109 2.03 -0.88 3.24
N ILE A 110 1.44 -1.69 2.36
CA ILE A 110 1.68 -1.63 0.92
C ILE A 110 0.51 -0.88 0.28
N THR A 111 0.84 0.06 -0.62
CA THR A 111 -0.14 0.64 -1.54
C THR A 111 0.30 0.42 -2.98
N ILE A 112 -0.67 0.31 -3.88
CA ILE A 112 -0.43 0.13 -5.31
C ILE A 112 -0.94 1.39 -6.01
N PRO A 113 -0.04 2.26 -6.53
CA PRO A 113 -0.47 3.48 -7.20
C PRO A 113 -1.54 3.21 -8.25
N GLU A 114 -2.61 3.99 -8.22
CA GLU A 114 -3.80 3.80 -9.07
C GLU A 114 -3.44 3.68 -10.55
N PHE A 115 -2.49 4.50 -11.01
CA PHE A 115 -2.01 4.47 -12.40
C PHE A 115 -1.41 3.11 -12.78
N MET A 116 -0.50 2.58 -11.95
CA MET A 116 0.16 1.29 -12.21
C MET A 116 -0.84 0.14 -12.25
N ARG A 117 -1.79 0.18 -11.32
CA ARG A 117 -2.87 -0.81 -11.26
C ARG A 117 -3.76 -0.77 -12.50
N ARG A 118 -4.21 0.42 -12.92
CA ARG A 118 -5.04 0.57 -14.13
C ARG A 118 -4.31 0.12 -15.38
N MET A 119 -3.02 0.42 -15.50
CA MET A 119 -2.20 -0.05 -16.62
C MET A 119 -2.14 -1.59 -16.66
N LYS A 120 -1.96 -2.24 -15.50
CA LYS A 120 -1.96 -3.71 -15.39
C LYS A 120 -3.32 -4.31 -15.78
N GLU A 121 -4.42 -3.76 -15.30
CA GLU A 121 -5.77 -4.22 -15.62
C GLU A 121 -6.09 -4.04 -17.11
N MET A 122 -5.73 -2.92 -17.70
CA MET A 122 -5.92 -2.67 -19.14
C MET A 122 -5.09 -3.64 -20.01
N SER A 123 -3.87 -3.93 -19.60
CA SER A 123 -3.01 -4.91 -20.28
C SER A 123 -3.62 -6.31 -20.24
N ALA A 124 -4.20 -6.71 -19.08
CA ALA A 124 -4.81 -8.03 -18.89
C ALA A 124 -6.14 -8.21 -19.67
N THR A 125 -6.88 -7.14 -19.94
CA THR A 125 -8.17 -7.19 -20.66
C THR A 125 -8.06 -7.09 -22.19
N GLY A 126 -6.83 -7.16 -22.75
CA GLY A 126 -6.63 -7.20 -24.20
C GLY A 126 -6.87 -5.88 -24.93
N GLY A 127 -6.95 -4.79 -24.22
CA GLY A 127 -6.98 -3.44 -24.79
C GLY A 127 -5.63 -3.05 -25.33
N GLY A 128 -5.26 -3.58 -26.50
CA GLY A 128 -4.11 -3.31 -27.32
C GLY A 128 -2.83 -2.99 -26.55
N GLY A 129 -1.89 -3.91 -26.56
CA GLY A 129 -0.57 -3.65 -26.02
C GLY A 129 -0.05 -2.31 -26.53
N PHE A 130 0.00 -1.33 -25.66
CA PHE A 130 0.67 -0.10 -25.95
C PHE A 130 2.16 -0.44 -26.15
N MET A 131 2.53 -0.63 -27.40
CA MET A 131 3.91 -0.79 -27.89
C MET A 131 4.72 -1.96 -27.31
N GLY A 132 4.24 -3.23 -27.33
CA GLY A 132 5.16 -4.36 -27.09
C GLY A 132 6.01 -4.27 -25.83
N MET A 133 5.63 -3.45 -24.87
CA MET A 133 6.25 -3.36 -23.58
C MET A 133 5.75 -4.55 -22.76
N GLY A 134 6.63 -5.56 -22.67
CA GLY A 134 6.46 -6.70 -21.78
C GLY A 134 6.12 -6.29 -20.37
N ASP A 135 5.87 -7.24 -19.51
CA ASP A 135 5.44 -7.06 -18.12
C ASP A 135 5.97 -5.78 -17.48
N PHE A 136 5.05 -4.86 -17.18
CA PHE A 136 5.40 -3.69 -16.39
C PHE A 136 5.98 -4.16 -15.05
N PRO A 137 7.14 -3.65 -14.65
CA PRO A 137 7.71 -4.05 -13.37
C PRO A 137 6.71 -3.74 -12.26
N GLU A 138 6.40 -4.74 -11.45
CA GLU A 138 5.54 -4.55 -10.27
C GLU A 138 6.27 -3.64 -9.28
N THR A 139 5.81 -2.41 -9.14
CA THR A 139 6.30 -1.47 -8.15
C THR A 139 5.23 -1.19 -7.11
N TYR A 140 5.63 -1.17 -5.86
CA TYR A 140 4.78 -0.93 -4.72
C TYR A 140 5.31 0.23 -3.89
N ASP A 141 4.42 1.01 -3.31
CA ASP A 141 4.82 1.93 -2.25
C ASP A 141 4.76 1.18 -0.91
N LEU A 142 5.90 1.03 -0.25
CA LEU A 142 5.98 0.56 1.13
C LEU A 142 5.94 1.78 2.05
N VAL A 143 4.79 2.00 2.64
CA VAL A 143 4.56 3.11 3.56
C VAL A 143 4.96 2.69 4.97
N ILE A 144 5.84 3.48 5.58
CA ILE A 144 6.34 3.27 6.94
C ILE A 144 5.67 4.29 7.86
N ASN A 145 4.98 3.82 8.88
CA ASN A 145 4.39 4.67 9.91
C ASN A 145 5.48 5.12 10.90
N VAL A 146 5.92 6.36 10.78
CA VAL A 146 6.99 6.90 11.63
C VAL A 146 6.57 7.07 13.10
N ASN A 147 5.26 7.12 13.38
CA ASN A 147 4.72 7.27 14.73
C ASN A 147 4.47 5.91 15.43
N HIS A 148 4.58 4.80 14.70
CA HIS A 148 4.40 3.48 15.31
C HIS A 148 5.63 3.09 16.16
N PRO A 149 5.45 2.47 17.35
CA PRO A 149 6.57 2.07 18.22
C PRO A 149 7.61 1.17 17.55
N LEU A 150 7.21 0.40 16.52
CA LEU A 150 8.13 -0.44 15.75
C LEU A 150 9.20 0.37 15.02
N SER A 151 8.91 1.58 14.55
CA SER A 151 9.88 2.46 13.87
C SER A 151 11.02 2.85 14.80
N ALA A 152 10.71 3.23 16.04
CA ALA A 152 11.72 3.49 17.07
C ALA A 152 12.50 2.21 17.46
N LYS A 153 11.84 1.03 17.46
CA LYS A 153 12.49 -0.26 17.73
C LYS A 153 13.47 -0.64 16.63
N ILE A 154 13.14 -0.43 15.36
CA ILE A 154 14.04 -0.66 14.22
C ILE A 154 15.29 0.21 14.33
N LEU A 155 15.14 1.50 14.66
CA LEU A 155 16.27 2.42 14.80
C LEU A 155 17.25 2.00 15.91
N LYS A 156 16.74 1.39 16.99
CA LYS A 156 17.54 0.91 18.13
C LYS A 156 18.12 -0.50 17.91
N ALA A 157 17.52 -1.31 17.06
CA ALA A 157 17.96 -2.67 16.79
C ALA A 157 19.27 -2.71 15.97
N LYS A 158 20.05 -3.79 16.11
CA LYS A 158 21.32 -3.98 15.41
C LYS A 158 21.40 -5.39 14.79
N GLY A 159 22.18 -5.49 13.69
CA GLY A 159 22.48 -6.76 13.04
C GLY A 159 21.23 -7.53 12.60
N ALA A 160 21.33 -8.85 12.58
CA ALA A 160 20.29 -9.76 12.08
C ALA A 160 18.90 -9.55 12.71
N LYS A 161 18.84 -9.12 13.98
CA LYS A 161 17.56 -8.85 14.65
C LYS A 161 16.80 -7.67 14.01
N LYS A 162 17.52 -6.65 13.56
CA LYS A 162 16.94 -5.52 12.85
C LYS A 162 16.35 -5.96 11.51
N ASP A 163 17.11 -6.73 10.74
CA ASP A 163 16.69 -7.22 9.44
C ASP A 163 15.49 -8.17 9.57
N GLU A 164 15.46 -9.00 10.62
CA GLU A 164 14.32 -9.86 10.94
C GLU A 164 13.05 -9.05 11.20
N ILE A 165 13.14 -7.97 11.99
CA ILE A 165 11.99 -7.09 12.30
C ILE A 165 11.45 -6.44 11.02
N ILE A 166 12.33 -5.88 10.18
CA ILE A 166 11.96 -5.22 8.94
C ILE A 166 11.27 -6.20 7.97
N ASN A 167 11.90 -7.35 7.71
CA ASN A 167 11.34 -8.35 6.80
C ASN A 167 10.01 -8.90 7.32
N HIS A 168 9.89 -9.16 8.62
CA HIS A 168 8.63 -9.65 9.19
C HIS A 168 7.50 -8.62 9.05
N ALA A 169 7.76 -7.34 9.32
CA ALA A 169 6.78 -6.27 9.17
C ALA A 169 6.38 -6.05 7.70
N LYS A 170 7.33 -6.13 6.76
CA LYS A 170 7.06 -6.10 5.32
C LYS A 170 6.19 -7.29 4.89
N ASP A 171 6.53 -8.50 5.33
CA ASP A 171 5.78 -9.71 4.97
C ASP A 171 4.34 -9.65 5.47
N LEU A 172 4.11 -9.10 6.68
CA LEU A 172 2.76 -8.84 7.19
C LEU A 172 2.01 -7.80 6.34
N ALA A 173 2.69 -6.75 5.88
CA ALA A 173 2.09 -5.74 5.01
C ALA A 173 1.71 -6.34 3.64
N LEU A 174 2.56 -7.20 3.07
CA LEU A 174 2.27 -7.94 1.83
C LEU A 174 1.12 -8.92 2.02
N LEU A 175 1.10 -9.66 3.13
CA LEU A 175 0.02 -10.61 3.46
C LEU A 175 -1.34 -9.90 3.54
N LYS A 176 -1.38 -8.73 4.17
CA LYS A 176 -2.59 -7.92 4.28
C LYS A 176 -3.17 -7.49 2.92
N GLN A 177 -2.31 -7.35 1.89
CA GLN A 177 -2.68 -7.01 0.52
C GLN A 177 -2.83 -8.24 -0.39
N ASN A 178 -2.79 -9.47 0.16
CA ASN A 178 -2.79 -10.72 -0.61
C ASN A 178 -1.64 -10.82 -1.64
N LEU A 179 -0.53 -10.11 -1.40
CA LEU A 179 0.67 -10.09 -2.25
C LEU A 179 1.76 -11.06 -1.78
N LEU A 180 1.65 -11.59 -0.56
CA LEU A 180 2.55 -12.62 -0.06
C LEU A 180 2.05 -13.99 -0.53
N GLN A 181 2.73 -14.59 -1.51
CA GLN A 181 2.30 -15.83 -2.16
C GLN A 181 3.47 -16.81 -2.36
N GLY A 182 3.15 -18.04 -2.75
CA GLY A 182 4.12 -19.06 -3.10
C GLY A 182 5.11 -19.40 -1.99
N GLU A 183 6.39 -19.50 -2.34
CA GLU A 183 7.48 -19.85 -1.42
C GLU A 183 7.61 -18.83 -0.27
N ALA A 184 7.43 -17.53 -0.55
CA ALA A 184 7.52 -16.49 0.47
C ALA A 184 6.44 -16.66 1.55
N LEU A 185 5.20 -16.99 1.17
CA LEU A 185 4.12 -17.27 2.12
C LEU A 185 4.41 -18.53 2.93
N THR A 186 4.86 -19.61 2.29
CA THR A 186 5.22 -20.85 2.97
C THR A 186 6.32 -20.62 4.01
N THR A 187 7.35 -19.87 3.62
CA THR A 187 8.47 -19.52 4.51
C THR A 187 8.00 -18.68 5.70
N PHE A 188 7.12 -17.70 5.44
CA PHE A 188 6.53 -16.86 6.49
C PHE A 188 5.73 -17.69 7.50
N ILE A 189 4.85 -18.58 7.01
CA ILE A 189 4.04 -19.46 7.86
C ILE A 189 4.93 -20.37 8.72
N ASN A 190 5.93 -21.03 8.12
CA ASN A 190 6.86 -21.89 8.84
C ASN A 190 7.62 -21.15 9.94
N LYS A 191 8.09 -19.91 9.66
CA LYS A 191 8.73 -19.07 10.67
C LYS A 191 7.78 -18.66 11.80
N ALA A 192 6.52 -18.39 11.48
CA ALA A 192 5.50 -18.06 12.48
C ALA A 192 5.20 -19.26 13.38
N MET A 193 5.03 -20.46 12.79
CA MET A 193 4.78 -21.71 13.54
C MET A 193 5.93 -22.08 14.49
N ASN A 194 7.18 -21.83 14.07
CA ASN A 194 8.36 -22.14 14.91
C ASN A 194 8.53 -21.16 16.11
N LYS A 195 7.72 -20.10 16.18
CA LYS A 195 7.73 -19.13 17.29
C LYS A 195 6.62 -19.36 18.32
N LEU A 196 5.72 -20.34 18.05
CA LEU A 196 4.69 -20.79 18.99
C LEU A 196 5.26 -21.79 19.99
#